data_dbce4278cd77059ff97f1c5e08d403b5
#
_entry.id   dbce4278cd77059ff97f1c5e08d403b5
#
_cell.length_a   1.000
_cell.length_b   1.000
_cell.length_c   1.000
_cell.angle_alpha   90.00
_cell.angle_beta   90.00
_cell.angle_gamma   90.00
#
_symmetry.space_group_name_H-M   'P 1'
#
loop_
_entity.id
_entity.type
_entity.pdbx_description
1 polymer ?
#
loop_
_entity_poly.entity_id
_entity_poly.type
_entity_poly.pdbx_seq_one_letter_code
_entity_poly.pdbx_strand_id
1 'polypeptide(L)'
;MVRGKAEIDDQTILSNLYDFILNPDISDRERKIGLMAKADLEKKRYDVAVVNQVIVSLQQEAMKNGLTPIASKFYDDLEPILIKIKPFGTNLGNMLTHNSYLD
;
A
#
# COMPACT_ATOMS: atom_id res chain seq x y z
N MET A 1 5.21 27.53 -1.24
CA MET A 1 5.28 26.88 -1.32
C MET A 1 5.29 26.16 -1.89
N VAL A 2 5.33 25.80 -2.12
CA VAL A 2 5.24 25.06 -2.68
C VAL A 2 5.42 24.19 -2.55
N ARG A 3 5.24 23.68 -2.45
CA ARG A 3 5.30 22.75 -2.37
C ARG A 3 5.19 22.11 -3.10
N GLY A 4 5.21 22.03 -3.28
CA GLY A 4 4.84 21.36 -3.97
C GLY A 4 5.12 20.13 -4.47
N LYS A 5 5.56 19.73 -4.48
CA LYS A 5 5.73 18.65 -4.90
C LYS A 5 5.47 17.79 -4.21
N ALA A 6 5.08 17.35 -4.25
CA ALA A 6 4.71 16.29 -3.87
C ALA A 6 5.16 15.73 -2.67
N GLU A 7 4.75 16.24 -1.62
CA GLU A 7 4.94 15.63 -0.48
C GLU A 7 3.96 14.63 -0.26
N ILE A 8 4.25 13.39 -0.08
CA ILE A 8 3.33 12.31 0.23
C ILE A 8 3.42 12.05 1.71
N ASP A 9 2.35 12.30 2.41
CA ASP A 9 2.32 12.09 3.85
C ASP A 9 1.31 11.01 4.19
N ASP A 10 1.17 10.72 5.48
CA ASP A 10 0.28 9.66 5.93
C ASP A 10 -1.16 9.92 5.53
N GLN A 11 -1.56 11.19 5.48
CA GLN A 11 -2.92 11.52 5.10
C GLN A 11 -3.20 11.16 3.65
N THR A 12 -2.24 11.40 2.77
CA THR A 12 -2.38 11.04 1.37
C THR A 12 -2.51 9.54 1.20
N ILE A 13 -1.65 8.80 1.90
CA ILE A 13 -1.68 7.34 1.83
C ILE A 13 -3.00 6.82 2.38
N LEU A 14 -3.43 7.37 3.50
CA LEU A 14 -4.67 6.95 4.12
C LEU A 14 -5.86 7.23 3.23
N SER A 15 -5.88 8.39 2.57
CA SER A 15 -6.94 8.74 1.65
C SER A 15 -7.01 7.74 0.49
N ASN A 16 -5.86 7.37 -0.06
CA ASN A 16 -5.83 6.38 -1.12
C ASN A 16 -6.34 5.02 -0.66
N LEU A 17 -6.01 4.64 0.57
CA LEU A 17 -6.51 3.39 1.14
C LEU A 17 -8.02 3.43 1.33
N TYR A 18 -8.55 4.55 1.80
CA TYR A 18 -10.01 4.68 1.94
C TYR A 18 -10.70 4.52 0.61
N ASP A 19 -10.19 5.17 -0.43
CA ASP A 19 -10.81 5.05 -1.74
C ASP A 19 -10.79 3.61 -2.23
N PHE A 20 -9.69 2.93 -1.99
CA PHE A 20 -9.56 1.53 -2.39
C PHE A 20 -10.54 0.65 -1.62
N ILE A 21 -10.59 0.81 -0.29
CA ILE A 21 -11.44 -0.01 0.56
C ILE A 21 -12.91 0.15 0.21
N LEU A 22 -13.31 1.37 -0.14
CA LEU A 22 -14.71 1.65 -0.43
C LEU A 22 -15.12 1.29 -1.84
N ASN A 23 -14.19 0.90 -2.68
CA ASN A 23 -14.51 0.56 -4.05
C ASN A 23 -15.26 -0.79 -4.08
N PRO A 24 -16.46 -0.84 -4.69
CA PRO A 24 -17.24 -2.07 -4.69
C PRO A 24 -16.70 -3.14 -5.62
N ASP A 25 -15.74 -2.81 -6.48
CA ASP A 25 -15.28 -3.73 -7.51
C ASP A 25 -14.02 -4.49 -7.11
N ILE A 26 -13.63 -4.45 -5.84
CA ILE A 26 -12.48 -5.22 -5.36
C ILE A 26 -12.97 -6.48 -4.66
N SER A 27 -12.07 -7.46 -4.54
CA SER A 27 -12.42 -8.69 -3.86
C SER A 27 -12.37 -8.50 -2.35
N ASP A 28 -12.96 -9.45 -1.62
CA ASP A 28 -12.93 -9.42 -0.16
C ASP A 28 -11.50 -9.47 0.36
N ARG A 29 -10.66 -10.28 -0.27
CA ARG A 29 -9.27 -10.39 0.17
C ARG A 29 -8.52 -9.09 -0.07
N GLU A 30 -8.77 -8.44 -1.20
CA GLU A 30 -8.16 -7.14 -1.49
C GLU A 30 -8.61 -6.08 -0.50
N ARG A 31 -9.90 -6.09 -0.17
CA ARG A 31 -10.43 -5.15 0.82
C ARG A 31 -9.81 -5.38 2.19
N LYS A 32 -9.58 -6.63 2.54
CA LYS A 32 -8.96 -6.95 3.82
C LYS A 32 -7.54 -6.38 3.90
N ILE A 33 -6.79 -6.47 2.81
CA ILE A 33 -5.45 -5.86 2.77
C ILE A 33 -5.55 -4.38 3.11
N GLY A 34 -6.48 -3.68 2.45
CA GLY A 34 -6.65 -2.25 2.67
C GLY A 34 -7.06 -1.93 4.08
N LEU A 35 -7.98 -2.70 4.64
CA LEU A 35 -8.47 -2.46 6.00
C LEU A 35 -7.37 -2.64 7.04
N MET A 36 -6.53 -3.66 6.86
CA MET A 36 -5.46 -3.90 7.81
C MET A 36 -4.38 -2.83 7.71
N ALA A 37 -4.09 -2.38 6.50
CA ALA A 37 -3.12 -1.30 6.30
C ALA A 37 -3.63 0.01 6.91
N LYS A 38 -4.92 0.29 6.71
CA LYS A 38 -5.53 1.48 7.29
C LYS A 38 -5.39 1.48 8.81
N ALA A 39 -5.68 0.33 9.42
CA ALA A 39 -5.56 0.22 10.88
C ALA A 39 -4.13 0.46 11.34
N ASP A 40 -3.16 -0.06 10.61
CA ASP A 40 -1.76 0.14 10.97
C ASP A 40 -1.36 1.60 10.88
N LEU A 41 -1.80 2.30 9.83
CA LEU A 41 -1.49 3.72 9.71
C LEU A 41 -2.15 4.53 10.83
N GLU A 42 -3.35 4.17 11.20
CA GLU A 42 -4.04 4.86 12.29
C GLU A 42 -3.35 4.63 13.62
N LYS A 43 -2.63 3.53 13.76
CA LYS A 43 -1.83 3.27 14.94
C LYS A 43 -0.44 3.90 14.86
N LYS A 44 -0.21 4.71 13.85
CA LYS A 44 1.07 5.42 13.66
C LYS A 44 2.21 4.49 13.34
N ARG A 45 1.93 3.35 12.73
CA ARG A 45 2.97 2.49 12.26
C ARG A 45 3.74 3.17 11.14
N TYR A 46 5.00 2.84 11.00
CA TYR A 46 5.89 3.44 9.99
C TYR A 46 5.27 3.28 8.60
N ASP A 47 5.05 4.40 7.92
CA ASP A 47 4.31 4.39 6.65
C ASP A 47 5.02 3.60 5.55
N VAL A 48 6.35 3.66 5.50
CA VAL A 48 7.10 2.89 4.51
C VAL A 48 6.84 1.41 4.70
N ALA A 49 6.84 0.94 5.94
CA ALA A 49 6.59 -0.46 6.22
C ALA A 49 5.17 -0.86 5.83
N VAL A 50 4.20 0.01 6.09
CA VAL A 50 2.81 -0.29 5.77
C VAL A 50 2.61 -0.36 4.27
N VAL A 51 3.11 0.62 3.52
CA VAL A 51 2.94 0.62 2.07
C VAL A 51 3.65 -0.59 1.47
N ASN A 52 4.84 -0.90 1.96
CA ASN A 52 5.56 -2.06 1.48
C ASN A 52 4.78 -3.34 1.73
N GLN A 53 4.17 -3.47 2.91
CA GLN A 53 3.40 -4.66 3.24
C GLN A 53 2.16 -4.79 2.35
N VAL A 54 1.53 -3.67 2.01
CA VAL A 54 0.42 -3.70 1.06
C VAL A 54 0.89 -4.21 -0.29
N ILE A 55 2.03 -3.69 -0.76
CA ILE A 55 2.56 -4.11 -2.06
C ILE A 55 2.86 -5.60 -2.07
N VAL A 56 3.50 -6.11 -1.03
CA VAL A 56 3.81 -7.54 -0.93
C VAL A 56 2.51 -8.35 -0.90
N SER A 57 1.53 -7.88 -0.15
CA SER A 57 0.25 -8.58 -0.05
C SER A 57 -0.43 -8.69 -1.41
N LEU A 58 -0.41 -7.59 -2.17
CA LEU A 58 -1.03 -7.58 -3.49
C LEU A 58 -0.26 -8.45 -4.47
N GLN A 59 1.08 -8.46 -4.37
CA GLN A 59 1.87 -9.33 -5.22
C GLN A 59 1.54 -10.79 -4.98
N GLN A 60 1.41 -11.18 -3.72
CA GLN A 60 1.10 -12.56 -3.41
C GLN A 60 -0.31 -12.91 -3.83
N GLU A 61 -1.24 -12.00 -3.64
CA GLU A 61 -2.61 -12.24 -4.06
C GLU A 61 -2.70 -12.38 -5.58
N ALA A 62 -1.92 -11.57 -6.31
CA ALA A 62 -1.90 -11.65 -7.77
C ALA A 62 -1.43 -13.04 -8.22
N MET A 63 -0.46 -13.59 -7.52
CA MET A 63 0.06 -14.90 -7.88
C MET A 63 -0.91 -16.03 -7.55
N LYS A 64 -1.70 -15.86 -6.49
CA LYS A 64 -2.62 -16.91 -6.08
C LYS A 64 -3.94 -16.86 -6.83
N ASN A 65 -4.53 -15.70 -6.92
CA ASN A 65 -5.91 -15.56 -7.40
C ASN A 65 -6.06 -14.53 -8.49
N GLY A 66 -5.03 -13.75 -8.75
CA GLY A 66 -5.13 -12.62 -9.65
C GLY A 66 -5.74 -11.42 -8.96
N LEU A 67 -5.48 -10.24 -9.50
CA LEU A 67 -6.03 -9.02 -8.95
C LEU A 67 -7.17 -8.52 -9.81
N THR A 68 -8.16 -7.89 -9.16
CA THR A 68 -9.17 -7.15 -9.92
C THR A 68 -8.49 -5.98 -10.61
N PRO A 69 -9.09 -5.42 -11.67
CA PRO A 69 -8.49 -4.26 -12.33
C PRO A 69 -8.27 -3.08 -11.40
N ILE A 70 -9.17 -2.88 -10.46
CA ILE A 70 -9.02 -1.79 -9.49
C ILE A 70 -7.80 -2.03 -8.60
N ALA A 71 -7.62 -3.25 -8.11
CA ALA A 71 -6.49 -3.55 -7.25
C ALA A 71 -5.17 -3.49 -8.03
N SER A 72 -5.20 -3.90 -9.28
CA SER A 72 -4.01 -3.82 -10.11
C SER A 72 -3.58 -2.38 -10.31
N LYS A 73 -4.53 -1.48 -10.54
CA LYS A 73 -4.22 -0.07 -10.67
C LYS A 73 -3.72 0.51 -9.36
N PHE A 74 -4.33 0.12 -8.26
CA PHE A 74 -3.91 0.57 -6.94
C PHE A 74 -2.46 0.15 -6.68
N TYR A 75 -2.13 -1.08 -7.02
CA TYR A 75 -0.77 -1.59 -6.88
C TYR A 75 0.21 -0.73 -7.71
N ASP A 76 -0.15 -0.45 -8.95
CA ASP A 76 0.69 0.37 -9.81
C ASP A 76 0.90 1.76 -9.23
N ASP A 77 -0.13 2.31 -8.60
CA ASP A 77 -0.04 3.63 -8.00
C ASP A 77 0.81 3.64 -6.73
N LEU A 78 0.87 2.51 -6.03
CA LEU A 78 1.61 2.46 -4.77
C LEU A 78 3.12 2.40 -4.96
N GLU A 79 3.58 1.82 -6.03
CA GLU A 79 5.03 1.68 -6.22
C GLU A 79 5.74 3.02 -6.24
N PRO A 80 5.28 4.00 -7.04
CA PRO A 80 5.95 5.30 -6.99
C PRO A 80 5.80 6.01 -5.65
N ILE A 81 4.70 5.75 -4.94
CA ILE A 81 4.53 6.31 -3.61
C ILE A 81 5.60 5.77 -2.67
N LEU A 82 5.82 4.47 -2.70
CA LEU A 82 6.85 3.88 -1.86
C LEU A 82 8.23 4.46 -2.16
N ILE A 83 8.53 4.63 -3.44
CA ILE A 83 9.82 5.20 -3.83
C ILE A 83 9.98 6.61 -3.26
N LYS A 84 8.90 7.38 -3.23
CA LYS A 84 8.97 8.75 -2.73
C LYS A 84 9.10 8.85 -1.23
N ILE A 85 8.48 7.92 -0.49
CA ILE A 85 8.47 8.04 0.97
C ILE A 85 9.61 7.29 1.65
N LYS A 86 10.26 6.37 0.94
CA LYS A 86 11.34 5.62 1.56
C LYS A 86 12.52 6.54 1.85
N PRO A 87 13.22 6.35 2.96
CA PRO A 87 14.40 7.14 3.22
C PRO A 87 15.48 6.88 2.18
N PHE A 88 16.24 7.92 1.87
CA PHE A 88 17.31 7.81 0.91
C PHE A 88 18.28 6.72 1.33
N GLY A 89 18.63 5.84 0.43
CA GLY A 89 19.56 4.76 0.71
C GLY A 89 18.97 3.55 1.38
N THR A 90 17.66 3.53 1.60
CA THR A 90 17.01 2.39 2.22
C THR A 90 17.09 1.17 1.32
N ASN A 91 17.46 0.04 1.91
CA ASN A 91 17.48 -1.21 1.18
C ASN A 91 16.12 -1.88 1.28
N LEU A 92 15.32 -1.70 0.26
CA LEU A 92 13.96 -2.24 0.27
C LEU A 92 13.92 -3.75 0.21
N GLY A 93 15.00 -4.39 -0.23
CA GLY A 93 15.05 -5.84 -0.28
C GLY A 93 14.80 -6.47 1.07
N ASN A 94 15.29 -5.85 2.13
CA ASN A 94 15.06 -6.37 3.47
C ASN A 94 13.63 -6.21 3.91
N MET A 95 12.93 -5.22 3.38
CA MET A 95 11.55 -4.97 3.77
C MET A 95 10.56 -5.83 3.00
N LEU A 96 10.97 -6.29 1.83
CA LEU A 96 10.07 -7.04 0.95
C LEU A 96 10.06 -8.54 1.21
N THR A 97 10.80 -9.00 2.16
CA THR A 97 11.00 -10.43 2.30
C THR A 97 9.87 -11.16 2.99
N HIS A 98 8.87 -10.43 3.51
CA HIS A 98 7.88 -11.16 4.27
C HIS A 98 6.75 -10.28 4.60
N ASN A 99 5.87 -10.73 5.36
CA ASN A 99 4.81 -9.94 5.98
C ASN A 99 3.77 -9.45 5.03
N SER A 100 3.18 -10.40 4.33
CA SER A 100 1.91 -10.11 3.70
C SER A 100 0.84 -9.93 4.78
N TYR A 101 -0.15 -9.11 4.53
CA TYR A 101 -1.33 -9.01 5.39
C TYR A 101 -2.18 -10.26 5.32
N LEU A 102 -2.10 -10.94 4.20
CA LEU A 102 -2.79 -12.22 4.05
C LEU A 102 -1.74 -13.29 4.17
N ASP A 103 -2.01 -14.30 4.86
CA ASP A 103 -1.04 -15.32 5.07
C ASP A 103 -0.16 -15.65 3.86
#